data_b3a188f3bbc140dff01298b1bfb4ae0b
#
_entry.id   b3a188f3bbc140dff01298b1bfb4ae0b
#
_cell.length_a   1.000
_cell.length_b   1.000
_cell.length_c   1.000
_cell.angle_alpha   90.00
_cell.angle_beta   90.00
_cell.angle_gamma   90.00
#
_symmetry.space_group_name_H-M   'P 1'
#
loop_
_entity.id
_entity.type
_entity.pdbx_description
1 polymer ?
#
loop_
_entity_poly.entity_id
_entity_poly.type
_entity_poly.pdbx_seq_one_letter_code
_entity_poly.pdbx_strand_id
1 'polypeptide(L)'
;MKLAADLGLTRAVLSRELSRDQIESICQRAPIEIEVFAHGALCMCYSGQCFLSSVIGGRSGNRGLCAQPCRLKCGWMDKADAYPLSLKDLSLAGHLRELRR
;
A
#
# COMPACT_ATOMS: atom_id res chain seq x y z
N MET A 1 -1.87 -9.77 -14.33
CA MET A 1 -0.46 -10.24 -14.43
C MET A 1 -0.02 -10.55 -15.85
N LYS A 2 -0.86 -11.22 -16.69
CA LYS A 2 -0.49 -11.48 -18.09
C LYS A 2 -0.13 -10.20 -18.86
N LEU A 3 -0.99 -9.16 -18.79
CA LEU A 3 -0.72 -7.87 -19.43
C LEU A 3 0.62 -7.25 -19.00
N ALA A 4 0.99 -7.35 -17.73
CA ALA A 4 2.26 -6.82 -17.24
C ALA A 4 3.46 -7.54 -17.89
N ALA A 5 3.40 -8.86 -18.05
CA ALA A 5 4.40 -9.64 -18.77
C ALA A 5 4.45 -9.28 -20.27
N ASP A 6 3.29 -9.13 -20.89
CA ASP A 6 3.19 -8.75 -22.32
C ASP A 6 3.79 -7.34 -22.58
N LEU A 7 3.77 -6.46 -21.56
CA LEU A 7 4.43 -5.14 -21.58
C LEU A 7 5.93 -5.19 -21.24
N GLY A 8 6.51 -6.38 -21.04
CA GLY A 8 7.92 -6.56 -20.72
C GLY A 8 8.30 -6.24 -19.26
N LEU A 9 7.33 -6.16 -18.36
CA LEU A 9 7.62 -5.99 -16.94
C LEU A 9 8.12 -7.31 -16.34
N THR A 10 9.14 -7.24 -15.50
CA THR A 10 9.75 -8.41 -14.85
C THR A 10 9.20 -8.64 -13.44
N ARG A 11 8.60 -7.61 -12.83
CA ARG A 11 8.07 -7.65 -11.46
C ARG A 11 6.80 -6.81 -11.32
N ALA A 12 5.89 -7.22 -10.46
CA ALA A 12 4.72 -6.45 -10.08
C ALA A 12 4.59 -6.38 -8.56
N VAL A 13 4.36 -5.17 -8.04
CA VAL A 13 4.04 -4.93 -6.63
C VAL A 13 2.54 -5.05 -6.42
N LEU A 14 2.11 -5.94 -5.52
CA LEU A 14 0.70 -6.11 -5.21
C LEU A 14 0.19 -5.02 -4.27
N SER A 15 -1.08 -4.70 -4.43
CA SER A 15 -1.77 -3.78 -3.53
C SER A 15 -1.93 -4.40 -2.13
N ARG A 16 -2.00 -3.54 -1.10
CA ARG A 16 -2.06 -3.95 0.30
C ARG A 16 -3.41 -4.54 0.73
N GLU A 17 -4.44 -4.35 -0.08
CA GLU A 17 -5.80 -4.79 0.20
C GLU A 17 -6.03 -6.29 -0.08
N LEU A 18 -5.06 -6.96 -0.70
CA LEU A 18 -5.19 -8.38 -1.06
C LEU A 18 -5.06 -9.28 0.16
N SER A 19 -5.93 -10.28 0.25
CA SER A 19 -5.84 -11.34 1.23
C SER A 19 -4.72 -12.33 0.90
N ARG A 20 -4.32 -13.14 1.90
CA ARG A 20 -3.33 -14.21 1.72
C ARG A 20 -3.69 -15.14 0.55
N ASP A 21 -4.94 -15.62 0.49
CA ASP A 21 -5.36 -16.58 -0.54
C ASP A 21 -5.33 -15.95 -1.94
N GLN A 22 -5.65 -14.65 -2.03
CA GLN A 22 -5.55 -13.91 -3.28
C GLN A 22 -4.09 -13.77 -3.73
N ILE A 23 -3.18 -13.45 -2.81
CA ILE A 23 -1.74 -13.36 -3.09
C ILE A 23 -1.22 -14.70 -3.57
N GLU A 24 -1.51 -15.79 -2.85
CA GLU A 24 -1.10 -17.14 -3.22
C GLU A 24 -1.61 -17.52 -4.62
N SER A 25 -2.90 -17.29 -4.89
CA SER A 25 -3.51 -17.54 -6.19
C SER A 25 -2.86 -16.73 -7.32
N ILE A 26 -2.43 -15.51 -7.04
CA ILE A 26 -1.71 -14.67 -8.01
C ILE A 26 -0.31 -15.23 -8.24
N CYS A 27 0.44 -15.56 -7.20
CA CYS A 27 1.80 -16.10 -7.30
C CYS A 27 1.85 -17.39 -8.12
N GLN A 28 0.88 -18.29 -7.93
CA GLN A 28 0.79 -19.56 -8.68
C GLN A 28 0.59 -19.36 -10.18
N ARG A 29 0.01 -18.25 -10.60
CA ARG A 29 -0.37 -17.99 -12.00
C ARG A 29 0.40 -16.85 -12.65
N ALA A 30 1.21 -16.13 -11.89
CA ALA A 30 1.95 -14.99 -12.40
C ALA A 30 3.16 -15.45 -13.22
N PRO A 31 3.35 -14.96 -14.45
CA PRO A 31 4.54 -15.24 -15.26
C PRO A 31 5.72 -14.32 -14.93
N ILE A 32 5.58 -13.45 -13.93
CA ILE A 32 6.57 -12.45 -13.49
C ILE A 32 6.71 -12.51 -11.96
N GLU A 33 7.78 -11.95 -11.44
CA GLU A 33 8.00 -11.85 -10.00
C GLU A 33 6.92 -11.03 -9.31
N ILE A 34 6.53 -11.47 -8.12
CA ILE A 34 5.53 -10.79 -7.29
C ILE A 34 6.22 -10.22 -6.04
N GLU A 35 5.97 -8.95 -5.78
CA GLU A 35 6.43 -8.24 -4.59
C GLU A 35 5.24 -7.86 -3.72
N VAL A 36 5.36 -8.08 -2.41
CA VAL A 36 4.34 -7.72 -1.41
C VAL A 36 4.95 -6.91 -0.28
N PHE A 37 4.15 -6.05 0.33
CA PHE A 37 4.56 -5.30 1.50
C PHE A 37 4.59 -6.21 2.73
N ALA A 38 5.75 -6.37 3.34
CA ALA A 38 5.93 -7.14 4.58
C ALA A 38 5.88 -6.26 5.83
N HIS A 39 6.26 -5.00 5.73
CA HIS A 39 6.23 -4.03 6.83
C HIS A 39 6.10 -2.60 6.29
N GLY A 40 5.43 -1.74 7.05
CA GLY A 40 5.35 -0.31 6.80
C GLY A 40 3.97 0.29 7.04
N ALA A 41 3.87 1.58 6.77
CA ALA A 41 2.66 2.36 7.01
C ALA A 41 1.50 1.89 6.13
N LEU A 42 0.38 1.51 6.77
CA LEU A 42 -0.86 1.24 6.04
C LEU A 42 -1.50 2.55 5.56
N CYS A 43 -1.93 2.58 4.32
CA CYS A 43 -2.69 3.68 3.76
C CYS A 43 -4.15 3.60 4.24
N MET A 44 -4.73 4.74 4.60
CA MET A 44 -6.15 4.82 4.95
C MET A 44 -7.08 4.68 3.74
N CYS A 45 -6.57 4.81 2.54
CA CYS A 45 -7.30 4.79 1.29
C CYS A 45 -6.92 3.57 0.45
N TYR A 46 -7.78 3.18 -0.46
CA TYR A 46 -7.46 2.16 -1.47
C TYR A 46 -6.26 2.59 -2.32
N SER A 47 -5.43 1.63 -2.68
CA SER A 47 -4.25 1.85 -3.52
C SER A 47 -4.63 2.50 -4.84
N GLY A 48 -3.92 3.57 -5.21
CA GLY A 48 -4.13 4.31 -6.45
C GLY A 48 -5.32 5.29 -6.45
N GLN A 49 -6.05 5.47 -5.33
CA GLN A 49 -7.27 6.29 -5.30
C GLN A 49 -7.19 7.50 -4.35
N CYS A 50 -6.06 7.71 -3.69
CA CYS A 50 -5.92 8.81 -2.74
C CYS A 50 -5.48 10.10 -3.42
N PHE A 51 -6.25 11.17 -3.24
CA PHE A 51 -5.93 12.52 -3.72
C PHE A 51 -5.52 13.50 -2.59
N LEU A 52 -5.53 13.04 -1.32
CA LEU A 52 -5.33 13.93 -0.18
C LEU A 52 -4.04 14.75 -0.27
N SER A 53 -2.92 14.10 -0.58
CA SER A 53 -1.63 14.77 -0.72
C SER A 53 -1.55 15.70 -1.94
N SER A 54 -2.30 15.42 -3.00
CA SER A 54 -2.41 16.29 -4.17
C SER A 54 -3.19 17.57 -3.85
N VAL A 55 -4.30 17.42 -3.12
CA VAL A 55 -5.18 18.55 -2.77
C VAL A 55 -4.49 19.48 -1.77
N ILE A 56 -3.84 18.95 -0.73
CA ILE A 56 -3.23 19.76 0.34
C ILE A 56 -1.91 20.40 -0.11
N GLY A 57 -1.08 19.68 -0.88
CA GLY A 57 0.29 20.11 -1.16
C GLY A 57 0.75 19.90 -2.60
N GLY A 58 -0.13 19.66 -3.56
CA GLY A 58 0.22 19.46 -4.96
C GLY A 58 1.03 18.17 -5.25
N ARG A 59 1.21 17.29 -4.26
CA ARG A 59 2.06 16.09 -4.35
C ARG A 59 1.21 14.85 -4.56
N SER A 60 1.16 14.34 -5.79
CA SER A 60 0.33 13.17 -6.12
C SER A 60 0.88 11.88 -5.50
N GLY A 61 0.11 11.27 -4.61
CA GLY A 61 0.40 9.94 -4.05
C GLY A 61 0.40 8.84 -5.11
N ASN A 62 -0.46 8.97 -6.12
CA ASN A 62 -0.56 8.02 -7.23
C ASN A 62 0.65 8.07 -8.18
N ARG A 63 1.51 9.08 -8.03
CA ARG A 63 2.79 9.23 -8.76
C ARG A 63 4.00 9.04 -7.85
N GLY A 64 3.84 8.40 -6.70
CA GLY A 64 4.94 8.16 -5.76
C GLY A 64 5.38 9.37 -4.93
N LEU A 65 4.66 10.52 -4.98
CA LEU A 65 5.05 11.76 -4.32
C LEU A 65 4.27 12.06 -3.03
N CYS A 66 3.62 11.05 -2.44
CA CYS A 66 2.79 11.22 -1.25
C CYS A 66 3.59 11.82 -0.07
N ALA A 67 3.13 12.98 0.44
CA ALA A 67 3.68 13.61 1.64
C ALA A 67 3.10 13.06 2.96
N GLN A 68 2.25 12.03 2.88
CA GLN A 68 1.60 11.39 4.02
C GLN A 68 0.81 12.36 4.95
N PRO A 69 -0.03 13.27 4.43
CA PRO A 69 -0.77 14.21 5.27
C PRO A 69 -1.73 13.54 6.24
N CYS A 70 -2.16 12.31 5.97
CA CYS A 70 -2.97 11.50 6.88
C CYS A 70 -2.22 11.09 8.16
N ARG A 71 -0.89 11.27 8.22
CA ARG A 71 -0.06 10.98 9.40
C ARG A 71 0.21 12.21 10.26
N LEU A 72 -0.27 13.37 9.84
CA LEU A 72 -0.12 14.60 10.60
C LEU A 72 -1.18 14.68 11.70
N LYS A 73 -0.83 15.41 12.76
CA LYS A 73 -1.77 15.79 13.80
C LYS A 73 -2.88 16.65 13.22
N CYS A 74 -4.10 16.36 13.56
CA CYS A 74 -5.25 17.18 13.22
C CYS A 74 -5.99 17.57 14.49
N GLY A 75 -6.28 18.86 14.67
CA GLY A 75 -7.24 19.30 15.67
C GLY A 75 -8.65 18.89 15.25
N TRP A 76 -9.26 17.98 15.95
CA TRP A 76 -10.65 17.54 15.70
C TRP A 76 -11.39 17.40 17.01
N MET A 77 -12.52 18.07 17.16
CA MET A 77 -13.44 17.97 18.31
C MET A 77 -12.71 18.03 19.68
N ASP A 78 -12.14 19.16 20.03
CA ASP A 78 -11.48 19.44 21.31
C ASP A 78 -10.27 18.52 21.67
N LYS A 79 -9.82 17.67 20.75
CA LYS A 79 -8.61 16.87 20.90
C LYS A 79 -7.48 17.46 20.07
N ALA A 80 -6.72 18.35 20.69
CA ALA A 80 -5.65 19.10 20.04
C ALA A 80 -4.49 18.24 19.45
N ASP A 81 -4.38 16.96 19.84
CA ASP A 81 -3.26 16.09 19.50
C ASP A 81 -3.68 14.73 18.93
N ALA A 82 -4.75 14.69 18.13
CA ALA A 82 -5.24 13.44 17.55
C ALA A 82 -4.66 13.17 16.15
N TYR A 83 -4.48 11.89 15.84
CA TYR A 83 -4.08 11.38 14.51
C TYR A 83 -5.24 10.54 13.91
N PRO A 84 -6.40 11.14 13.62
CA PRO A 84 -7.62 10.40 13.31
C PRO A 84 -7.53 9.59 12.01
N LEU A 85 -6.64 9.98 11.10
CA LEU A 85 -6.45 9.32 9.80
C LEU A 85 -5.25 8.38 9.78
N SER A 86 -4.47 8.32 10.86
CA SER A 86 -3.28 7.47 10.92
C SER A 86 -3.66 6.05 11.35
N LEU A 87 -3.58 5.11 10.43
CA LEU A 87 -3.73 3.69 10.74
C LEU A 87 -2.47 3.16 11.43
N LYS A 88 -2.61 1.98 12.07
CA LYS A 88 -1.47 1.18 12.54
C LYS A 88 -0.64 0.71 11.36
N ASP A 89 0.65 0.48 11.59
CA ASP A 89 1.51 -0.08 10.57
C ASP A 89 1.23 -1.56 10.31
N LEU A 90 1.40 -1.97 9.07
CA LEU A 90 1.45 -3.37 8.70
C LEU A 90 2.71 -4.01 9.29
N SER A 91 2.59 -5.19 9.87
CA SER A 91 3.75 -6.03 10.23
C SER A 91 3.43 -7.49 9.96
N LEU A 92 4.10 -8.06 8.97
CA LEU A 92 4.03 -9.47 8.60
C LEU A 92 5.31 -10.22 8.98
N ALA A 93 6.06 -9.73 9.97
CA ALA A 93 7.32 -10.35 10.40
C ALA A 93 7.16 -11.84 10.76
N GLY A 94 6.05 -12.21 11.41
CA GLY A 94 5.74 -13.61 11.73
C GLY A 94 5.42 -14.51 10.54
N HIS A 95 5.12 -13.91 9.38
CA HIS A 95 4.68 -14.60 8.15
C HIS A 95 5.74 -14.60 7.03
N LEU A 96 6.95 -14.10 7.28
CA LEU A 96 7.99 -13.99 6.25
C LEU A 96 8.35 -15.33 5.59
N ARG A 97 8.27 -16.44 6.35
CA ARG A 97 8.53 -17.78 5.81
C ARG A 97 7.48 -18.22 4.80
N GLU A 98 6.23 -17.77 4.97
CA GLU A 98 5.12 -18.06 4.06
C GLU A 98 5.20 -17.20 2.80
N LEU A 99 5.62 -15.93 2.95
CA LEU A 99 5.76 -14.99 1.84
C LEU A 99 6.96 -15.31 0.92
N ARG A 100 7.93 -16.11 1.38
CA ARG A 100 9.14 -16.47 0.63
C ARG A 100 8.96 -17.70 -0.27
N ARG A 101 7.82 -18.36 -0.24
CA ARG A 101 7.53 -19.54 -1.08
C ARG A 101 7.08 -19.15 -2.46
#